data_fa4ff6b2dbdd5120e57ed38ddd392ff0
#
_entry.id   fa4ff6b2dbdd5120e57ed38ddd392ff0
#
_cell.length_a   1.000
_cell.length_b   1.000
_cell.length_c   1.000
_cell.angle_alpha   90.00
_cell.angle_beta   90.00
_cell.angle_gamma   90.00
#
_symmetry.space_group_name_H-M   'P 1'
#
loop_
_entity.id
_entity.type
_entity.pdbx_description
1 polymer ?
#
loop_
_entity_poly.entity_id
_entity_poly.type
_entity_poly.pdbx_seq_one_letter_code
_entity_poly.pdbx_strand_id
1 'polypeptide(L)'
;MRNYFAKILYEKIKKNKKIILLSADIGNRLFDKIKKDFPKNFLNCGIAEPNMVTFASGMAKEGFLPVCYTITNFLIYKSIEQIRNDSIYNKNKIILVGTGSGLSYNHLGPTHHSLEDIGLLNNLPNIRIFSSSDNNDLDEHLKYSLNSKNKLTTYIRMGKKNEPLINKSKTKIDKINYVSKNNSNAALIFTGPLS
;
A
#
# COMPACT_ATOMS: atom_id res chain seq x y z
N MET A 1 5.41 8.55 -6.50
CA MET A 1 5.49 7.25 -5.79
C MET A 1 5.10 6.05 -6.64
N ARG A 2 4.02 6.09 -7.42
CA ARG A 2 3.48 4.93 -8.16
C ARG A 2 4.51 4.19 -9.04
N ASN A 3 5.26 4.91 -9.86
CA ASN A 3 6.29 4.29 -10.73
C ASN A 3 7.45 3.70 -9.90
N TYR A 4 7.81 4.36 -8.81
CA TYR A 4 8.82 3.85 -7.89
C TYR A 4 8.36 2.56 -7.20
N PHE A 5 7.10 2.50 -6.76
CA PHE A 5 6.50 1.27 -6.23
C PHE A 5 6.65 0.08 -7.18
N ALA A 6 6.28 0.25 -8.45
CA ALA A 6 6.40 -0.82 -9.44
C ALA A 6 7.86 -1.28 -9.62
N LYS A 7 8.80 -0.34 -9.64
CA LYS A 7 10.24 -0.64 -9.74
C LYS A 7 10.74 -1.44 -8.53
N ILE A 8 10.47 -0.99 -7.32
CA ILE A 8 10.94 -1.69 -6.12
C ILE A 8 10.24 -3.04 -5.95
N LEU A 9 8.94 -3.14 -6.26
CA LEU A 9 8.22 -4.41 -6.19
C LEU A 9 8.78 -5.44 -7.17
N TYR A 10 9.13 -5.02 -8.40
CA TYR A 10 9.80 -5.87 -9.38
C TYR A 10 11.08 -6.49 -8.79
N GLU A 11 11.94 -5.67 -8.18
CA GLU A 11 13.19 -6.16 -7.55
C GLU A 11 12.92 -7.10 -6.36
N LYS A 12 11.82 -6.90 -5.62
CA LYS A 12 11.42 -7.80 -4.53
C LYS A 12 10.90 -9.14 -5.08
N ILE A 13 10.06 -9.13 -6.13
CA ILE A 13 9.58 -10.36 -6.80
C ILE A 13 10.73 -11.17 -7.41
N LYS A 14 11.72 -10.49 -7.99
CA LYS A 14 12.93 -11.15 -8.52
C LYS A 14 13.64 -11.99 -7.45
N LYS A 15 13.70 -11.46 -6.21
CA LYS A 15 14.37 -12.11 -5.07
C LYS A 15 13.49 -13.09 -4.31
N ASN A 16 12.17 -12.91 -4.32
CA ASN A 16 11.23 -13.76 -3.58
C ASN A 16 9.97 -14.05 -4.41
N LYS A 17 9.89 -15.25 -4.95
CA LYS A 17 8.78 -15.71 -5.81
C LYS A 17 7.48 -15.97 -5.03
N LYS A 18 7.48 -15.91 -3.70
CA LYS A 18 6.24 -15.95 -2.91
C LYS A 18 5.44 -14.65 -2.99
N ILE A 19 6.06 -13.55 -3.41
CA ILE A 19 5.37 -12.28 -3.60
C ILE A 19 4.50 -12.35 -4.85
N ILE A 20 3.19 -12.13 -4.71
CA ILE A 20 2.23 -12.12 -5.80
C ILE A 20 1.55 -10.75 -5.84
N LEU A 21 1.62 -10.08 -6.97
CA LEU A 21 0.92 -8.83 -7.20
C LEU A 21 -0.47 -9.11 -7.76
N LEU A 22 -1.50 -8.66 -7.03
CA LEU A 22 -2.89 -8.66 -7.49
C LEU A 22 -3.31 -7.23 -7.82
N SER A 23 -3.96 -7.03 -8.95
CA SER A 23 -4.45 -5.73 -9.39
C SER A 23 -5.93 -5.79 -9.71
N ALA A 24 -6.70 -4.78 -9.32
CA ALA A 24 -8.12 -4.65 -9.66
C ALA A 24 -8.28 -3.81 -10.94
N ASP A 25 -7.85 -4.38 -12.07
CA ASP A 25 -7.90 -3.80 -13.42
C ASP A 25 -7.35 -2.37 -13.55
N ILE A 26 -6.33 -2.07 -12.79
CA ILE A 26 -5.63 -0.77 -12.75
C ILE A 26 -4.12 -0.96 -12.93
N GLY A 27 -3.42 0.12 -13.26
CA GLY A 27 -1.97 0.09 -13.42
C GLY A 27 -1.55 -0.32 -14.83
N ASN A 28 -2.34 0.06 -15.84
CA ASN A 28 -1.99 -0.11 -17.25
C ASN A 28 -0.57 0.45 -17.50
N ARG A 29 0.27 -0.34 -18.20
CA ARG A 29 1.70 -0.10 -18.46
C ARG A 29 2.60 -0.09 -17.21
N LEU A 30 2.05 0.14 -16.02
CA LEU A 30 2.83 0.25 -14.78
C LEU A 30 3.53 -1.06 -14.41
N PHE A 31 2.85 -2.19 -14.62
CA PHE A 31 3.32 -3.52 -14.23
C PHE A 31 3.71 -4.41 -15.41
N ASP A 32 3.84 -3.86 -16.62
CA ASP A 32 4.13 -4.66 -17.83
C ASP A 32 5.43 -5.45 -17.72
N LYS A 33 6.44 -4.89 -17.06
CA LYS A 33 7.69 -5.59 -16.80
C LYS A 33 7.50 -6.79 -15.85
N ILE A 34 6.68 -6.65 -14.82
CA ILE A 34 6.34 -7.75 -13.91
C ILE A 34 5.55 -8.83 -14.67
N LYS A 35 4.54 -8.42 -15.46
CA LYS A 35 3.73 -9.34 -16.28
C LYS A 35 4.57 -10.13 -17.25
N LYS A 36 5.56 -9.50 -17.91
CA LYS A 36 6.44 -10.12 -18.88
C LYS A 36 7.43 -11.08 -18.23
N ASP A 37 8.16 -10.62 -17.21
CA ASP A 37 9.29 -11.36 -16.65
C ASP A 37 8.88 -12.35 -15.55
N PHE A 38 7.74 -12.10 -14.90
CA PHE A 38 7.20 -12.90 -13.80
C PHE A 38 5.69 -13.14 -13.94
N PRO A 39 5.21 -13.76 -15.04
CA PRO A 39 3.77 -13.90 -15.30
C PRO A 39 3.02 -14.65 -14.19
N LYS A 40 3.65 -15.59 -13.52
CA LYS A 40 3.08 -16.34 -12.38
C LYS A 40 2.97 -15.51 -11.08
N ASN A 41 3.59 -14.34 -11.05
CA ASN A 41 3.60 -13.45 -9.88
C ASN A 41 2.70 -12.21 -10.08
N PHE A 42 1.88 -12.20 -11.13
CA PHE A 42 0.92 -11.16 -11.42
C PHE A 42 -0.46 -11.75 -11.72
N LEU A 43 -1.48 -11.20 -11.10
CA LEU A 43 -2.87 -11.53 -11.38
C LEU A 43 -3.69 -10.26 -11.52
N ASN A 44 -4.42 -10.11 -12.62
CA ASN A 44 -5.47 -9.12 -12.74
C ASN A 44 -6.79 -9.76 -12.29
N CYS A 45 -7.35 -9.23 -11.20
CA CYS A 45 -8.59 -9.71 -10.58
C CYS A 45 -9.86 -9.09 -11.19
N GLY A 46 -9.72 -8.24 -12.21
CA GLY A 46 -10.83 -7.43 -12.72
C GLY A 46 -11.26 -6.32 -11.75
N ILE A 47 -12.32 -5.63 -12.06
CA ILE A 47 -12.91 -4.55 -11.23
C ILE A 47 -13.71 -5.20 -10.08
N ALA A 48 -13.02 -5.95 -9.23
CA ALA A 48 -13.61 -6.77 -8.17
C ALA A 48 -12.76 -6.75 -6.90
N GLU A 49 -12.61 -5.58 -6.28
CA GLU A 49 -11.74 -5.37 -5.13
C GLU A 49 -12.08 -6.27 -3.92
N PRO A 50 -13.35 -6.49 -3.54
CA PRO A 50 -13.68 -7.44 -2.48
C PRO A 50 -13.17 -8.86 -2.77
N ASN A 51 -13.40 -9.36 -4.00
CA ASN A 51 -12.93 -10.68 -4.42
C ASN A 51 -11.38 -10.75 -4.44
N MET A 52 -10.70 -9.68 -4.87
CA MET A 52 -9.24 -9.59 -4.82
C MET A 52 -8.70 -9.76 -3.40
N VAL A 53 -9.33 -9.13 -2.41
CA VAL A 53 -8.92 -9.22 -1.00
C VAL A 53 -9.17 -10.62 -0.43
N THR A 54 -10.35 -11.21 -0.70
CA THR A 54 -10.66 -12.59 -0.30
C THR A 54 -9.67 -13.59 -0.90
N PHE A 55 -9.40 -13.46 -2.20
CA PHE A 55 -8.44 -14.32 -2.90
C PHE A 55 -7.02 -14.17 -2.34
N ALA A 56 -6.58 -12.92 -2.10
CA ALA A 56 -5.30 -12.63 -1.46
C ALA A 56 -5.19 -13.28 -0.07
N SER A 57 -6.26 -13.26 0.71
CA SER A 57 -6.31 -13.89 2.02
C SER A 57 -6.11 -15.41 1.93
N GLY A 58 -6.76 -16.06 0.97
CA GLY A 58 -6.54 -17.49 0.68
C GLY A 58 -5.09 -17.79 0.29
N MET A 59 -4.49 -16.97 -0.58
CA MET A 59 -3.08 -17.10 -0.95
C MET A 59 -2.13 -16.93 0.24
N ALA A 60 -2.44 -15.99 1.16
CA ALA A 60 -1.64 -15.77 2.36
C ALA A 60 -1.67 -17.00 3.29
N LYS A 61 -2.80 -17.68 3.40
CA LYS A 61 -2.95 -18.94 4.14
C LYS A 61 -2.05 -20.05 3.57
N GLU A 62 -1.88 -20.09 2.25
CA GLU A 62 -0.98 -21.01 1.54
C GLU A 62 0.50 -20.57 1.55
N GLY A 63 0.84 -19.54 2.31
CA GLY A 63 2.22 -19.10 2.53
C GLY A 63 2.80 -18.18 1.47
N PHE A 64 1.95 -17.61 0.59
CA PHE A 64 2.34 -16.53 -0.31
C PHE A 64 2.36 -15.18 0.43
N LEU A 65 2.91 -14.17 -0.25
CA LEU A 65 2.93 -12.78 0.19
C LEU A 65 2.15 -11.92 -0.82
N PRO A 66 0.81 -11.92 -0.76
CA PRO A 66 -0.01 -11.19 -1.71
C PRO A 66 0.05 -9.68 -1.47
N VAL A 67 0.18 -8.93 -2.56
CA VAL A 67 0.18 -7.47 -2.61
C VAL A 67 -1.00 -7.04 -3.47
N CYS A 68 -2.06 -6.52 -2.84
CA CYS A 68 -3.26 -6.01 -3.50
C CYS A 68 -3.06 -4.55 -3.87
N TYR A 69 -3.14 -4.22 -5.15
CA TYR A 69 -2.93 -2.87 -5.66
C TYR A 69 -4.16 -2.35 -6.41
N THR A 70 -4.70 -1.22 -5.95
CA THR A 70 -5.73 -0.46 -6.67
C THR A 70 -5.83 0.97 -6.14
N ILE A 71 -6.82 1.76 -6.59
CA ILE A 71 -7.14 3.08 -6.05
C ILE A 71 -7.58 2.92 -4.60
N THR A 72 -7.07 3.79 -3.73
CA THR A 72 -7.28 3.76 -2.28
C THR A 72 -8.74 3.66 -1.89
N ASN A 73 -9.58 4.52 -2.46
CA ASN A 73 -11.02 4.53 -2.18
C ASN A 73 -11.66 3.16 -2.45
N PHE A 74 -11.44 2.61 -3.63
CA PHE A 74 -12.05 1.33 -4.01
C PHE A 74 -11.51 0.16 -3.19
N LEU A 75 -10.20 0.17 -2.91
CA LEU A 75 -9.57 -0.87 -2.09
C LEU A 75 -10.19 -0.95 -0.70
N ILE A 76 -10.38 0.19 -0.06
CA ILE A 76 -10.78 0.21 1.35
C ILE A 76 -12.29 0.18 1.50
N TYR A 77 -13.02 1.09 0.86
CA TYR A 77 -14.47 1.22 1.12
C TYR A 77 -15.27 0.04 0.59
N LYS A 78 -14.88 -0.50 -0.56
CA LYS A 78 -15.57 -1.67 -1.13
C LYS A 78 -15.20 -2.99 -0.44
N SER A 79 -14.03 -3.07 0.20
CA SER A 79 -13.48 -4.35 0.70
C SER A 79 -13.30 -4.37 2.21
N ILE A 80 -13.87 -3.43 2.96
CA ILE A 80 -13.68 -3.33 4.41
C ILE A 80 -14.10 -4.62 5.15
N GLU A 81 -15.17 -5.26 4.71
CA GLU A 81 -15.64 -6.52 5.26
C GLU A 81 -14.62 -7.64 5.06
N GLN A 82 -14.12 -7.81 3.84
CA GLN A 82 -13.13 -8.84 3.50
C GLN A 82 -11.79 -8.59 4.19
N ILE A 83 -11.37 -7.32 4.29
CA ILE A 83 -10.17 -6.95 5.06
C ILE A 83 -10.35 -7.39 6.52
N ARG A 84 -11.49 -7.08 7.14
CA ARG A 84 -11.79 -7.43 8.52
C ARG A 84 -11.89 -8.94 8.74
N ASN A 85 -12.70 -9.62 7.94
CA ASN A 85 -13.06 -11.02 8.17
C ASN A 85 -12.01 -11.97 7.59
N ASP A 86 -11.67 -11.85 6.30
CA ASP A 86 -10.82 -12.82 5.63
C ASP A 86 -9.34 -12.64 5.98
N SER A 87 -8.89 -11.41 6.10
CA SER A 87 -7.49 -11.12 6.41
C SER A 87 -7.23 -11.03 7.92
N ILE A 88 -7.82 -10.04 8.59
CA ILE A 88 -7.47 -9.70 9.97
C ILE A 88 -7.96 -10.75 10.96
N TYR A 89 -9.24 -11.11 10.93
CA TYR A 89 -9.83 -12.09 11.84
C TYR A 89 -9.18 -13.47 11.68
N ASN A 90 -8.96 -13.89 10.44
CA ASN A 90 -8.30 -15.17 10.13
C ASN A 90 -6.77 -15.13 10.24
N LYS A 91 -6.18 -13.97 10.60
CA LYS A 91 -4.72 -13.77 10.72
C LYS A 91 -3.94 -14.08 9.44
N ASN A 92 -4.59 -13.92 8.28
CA ASN A 92 -3.99 -14.08 6.96
C ASN A 92 -3.34 -12.76 6.56
N LYS A 93 -2.03 -12.70 6.63
CA LYS A 93 -1.27 -11.49 6.31
C LYS A 93 -1.36 -11.14 4.84
N ILE A 94 -2.00 -10.04 4.49
CA ILE A 94 -1.99 -9.44 3.14
C ILE A 94 -1.38 -8.04 3.17
N ILE A 95 -0.94 -7.56 2.02
CA ILE A 95 -0.38 -6.22 1.87
C ILE A 95 -1.32 -5.44 0.94
N LEU A 96 -2.00 -4.45 1.51
CA LEU A 96 -2.92 -3.57 0.80
C LEU A 96 -2.14 -2.33 0.35
N VAL A 97 -2.14 -2.01 -0.93
CA VAL A 97 -1.45 -0.85 -1.49
C VAL A 97 -2.46 0.02 -2.23
N GLY A 98 -2.86 1.11 -1.58
CA GLY A 98 -3.79 2.08 -2.12
C GLY A 98 -3.05 3.25 -2.78
N THR A 99 -3.28 3.46 -4.08
CA THR A 99 -2.75 4.63 -4.80
C THR A 99 -3.76 5.77 -4.86
N GLY A 100 -3.28 7.01 -4.89
CA GLY A 100 -4.13 8.18 -5.01
C GLY A 100 -4.86 8.54 -3.73
N SER A 101 -4.14 8.49 -2.61
CA SER A 101 -4.65 8.86 -1.29
C SER A 101 -5.11 10.32 -1.18
N GLY A 102 -6.00 10.59 -0.26
CA GLY A 102 -6.53 11.92 0.00
C GLY A 102 -7.30 12.46 -1.21
N LEU A 103 -6.94 13.66 -1.64
CA LEU A 103 -7.53 14.36 -2.77
C LEU A 103 -6.72 14.22 -4.08
N SER A 104 -5.84 13.22 -4.18
CA SER A 104 -5.01 13.03 -5.39
C SER A 104 -5.82 12.85 -6.69
N TYR A 105 -7.07 12.44 -6.59
CA TYR A 105 -8.04 12.34 -7.68
C TYR A 105 -9.15 13.39 -7.57
N ASN A 106 -8.84 14.59 -7.09
CA ASN A 106 -9.82 15.66 -6.81
C ASN A 106 -10.77 15.95 -7.98
N HIS A 107 -10.25 15.95 -9.22
CA HIS A 107 -11.02 16.21 -10.45
C HIS A 107 -12.05 15.12 -10.79
N LEU A 108 -11.98 13.94 -10.16
CA LEU A 108 -12.94 12.85 -10.36
C LEU A 108 -14.07 12.83 -9.32
N GLY A 109 -14.03 13.76 -8.36
CA GLY A 109 -15.06 13.93 -7.36
C GLY A 109 -15.01 12.92 -6.20
N PRO A 110 -16.03 12.96 -5.32
CA PRO A 110 -16.05 12.24 -4.04
C PRO A 110 -15.87 10.73 -4.16
N THR A 111 -16.31 10.13 -5.27
CA THR A 111 -16.17 8.68 -5.51
C THR A 111 -14.71 8.21 -5.59
N HIS A 112 -13.76 9.13 -5.78
CA HIS A 112 -12.33 8.84 -5.87
C HIS A 112 -11.52 9.47 -4.73
N HIS A 113 -12.15 10.28 -3.87
CA HIS A 113 -11.49 10.84 -2.70
C HIS A 113 -11.30 9.76 -1.63
N SER A 114 -10.23 9.84 -0.88
CA SER A 114 -9.90 8.89 0.17
C SER A 114 -9.49 9.66 1.43
N LEU A 115 -10.49 10.11 2.17
CA LEU A 115 -10.33 10.91 3.38
C LEU A 115 -10.54 10.07 4.64
N GLU A 116 -11.42 9.08 4.58
CA GLU A 116 -11.87 8.27 5.72
C GLU A 116 -11.14 6.92 5.82
N ASP A 117 -10.28 6.58 4.87
CA ASP A 117 -9.59 5.29 4.78
C ASP A 117 -8.79 4.95 6.06
N ILE A 118 -8.06 5.93 6.61
CA ILE A 118 -7.33 5.76 7.87
C ILE A 118 -8.30 5.55 9.03
N GLY A 119 -9.36 6.36 9.11
CA GLY A 119 -10.37 6.28 10.17
C GLY A 119 -11.08 4.92 10.20
N LEU A 120 -11.44 4.39 9.02
CA LEU A 120 -12.07 3.07 8.89
C LEU A 120 -11.14 1.95 9.36
N LEU A 121 -9.89 1.95 8.90
CA LEU A 121 -8.94 0.89 9.21
C LEU A 121 -8.37 0.99 10.63
N ASN A 122 -8.26 2.18 11.20
CA ASN A 122 -7.72 2.37 12.55
C ASN A 122 -8.60 1.77 13.65
N ASN A 123 -9.87 1.49 13.36
CA ASN A 123 -10.78 0.80 14.26
C ASN A 123 -10.64 -0.74 14.20
N LEU A 124 -9.86 -1.28 13.26
CA LEU A 124 -9.62 -2.71 13.14
C LEU A 124 -8.39 -3.13 13.94
N PRO A 125 -8.44 -4.22 14.71
CA PRO A 125 -7.26 -4.72 15.41
C PRO A 125 -6.26 -5.35 14.43
N ASN A 126 -4.99 -5.44 14.82
CA ASN A 126 -3.98 -6.21 14.09
C ASN A 126 -3.75 -5.79 12.62
N ILE A 127 -3.95 -4.52 12.31
CA ILE A 127 -3.56 -3.92 11.04
C ILE A 127 -2.50 -2.83 11.30
N ARG A 128 -1.54 -2.73 10.40
CA ARG A 128 -0.55 -1.64 10.40
C ARG A 128 -0.82 -0.71 9.23
N ILE A 129 -1.01 0.57 9.52
CA ILE A 129 -1.27 1.60 8.52
C ILE A 129 0.00 2.42 8.29
N PHE A 130 0.38 2.55 7.04
CA PHE A 130 1.48 3.40 6.58
C PHE A 130 0.96 4.47 5.62
N SER A 131 1.28 5.73 5.90
CA SER A 131 0.99 6.86 5.01
C SER A 131 2.31 7.41 4.48
N SER A 132 2.74 6.90 3.32
CA SER A 132 4.04 7.26 2.75
C SER A 132 4.05 8.70 2.25
N SER A 133 5.02 9.50 2.69
CA SER A 133 5.21 10.89 2.26
C SER A 133 5.99 10.98 0.94
N ASP A 134 6.95 10.09 0.76
CA ASP A 134 7.83 10.04 -0.41
C ASP A 134 8.33 8.63 -0.74
N ASN A 135 9.27 8.51 -1.67
CA ASN A 135 9.83 7.22 -2.07
C ASN A 135 10.68 6.56 -0.98
N ASN A 136 11.31 7.34 -0.10
CA ASN A 136 12.13 6.80 0.99
C ASN A 136 11.23 6.13 2.05
N ASP A 137 10.12 6.78 2.40
CA ASP A 137 9.09 6.17 3.26
C ASP A 137 8.52 4.90 2.63
N LEU A 138 8.16 4.98 1.35
CA LEU A 138 7.55 3.85 0.64
C LEU A 138 8.45 2.62 0.61
N ASP A 139 9.76 2.78 0.42
CA ASP A 139 10.70 1.65 0.45
C ASP A 139 10.75 0.98 1.83
N GLU A 140 10.83 1.75 2.90
CA GLU A 140 10.87 1.19 4.25
C GLU A 140 9.52 0.56 4.66
N HIS A 141 8.39 1.17 4.28
CA HIS A 141 7.05 0.61 4.52
C HIS A 141 6.83 -0.71 3.76
N LEU A 142 7.23 -0.78 2.50
CA LEU A 142 7.13 -2.00 1.71
C LEU A 142 8.08 -3.09 2.23
N LYS A 143 9.29 -2.72 2.62
CA LYS A 143 10.26 -3.64 3.20
C LYS A 143 9.76 -4.23 4.53
N TYR A 144 9.17 -3.41 5.40
CA TYR A 144 8.51 -3.87 6.63
C TYR A 144 7.37 -4.84 6.31
N SER A 145 6.50 -4.45 5.36
CA SER A 145 5.32 -5.23 4.99
C SER A 145 5.70 -6.60 4.40
N LEU A 146 6.76 -6.68 3.61
CA LEU A 146 7.26 -7.93 3.00
C LEU A 146 8.09 -8.80 3.96
N ASN A 147 8.44 -8.29 5.15
CA ASN A 147 9.22 -9.08 6.12
C ASN A 147 8.37 -10.22 6.69
N SER A 148 8.84 -11.46 6.58
CA SER A 148 8.16 -12.66 7.05
C SER A 148 7.96 -12.71 8.57
N LYS A 149 8.77 -12.00 9.34
CA LYS A 149 8.64 -11.87 10.80
C LYS A 149 7.42 -11.03 11.19
N ASN A 150 7.02 -10.07 10.36
CA ASN A 150 5.78 -9.33 10.55
C ASN A 150 4.58 -10.22 10.18
N LYS A 151 3.63 -10.37 11.08
CA LYS A 151 2.42 -11.19 10.89
C LYS A 151 1.16 -10.36 10.66
N LEU A 152 1.27 -9.04 10.77
CA LEU A 152 0.12 -8.14 10.61
C LEU A 152 -0.20 -7.91 9.14
N THR A 153 -1.48 -7.79 8.85
CA THR A 153 -1.92 -7.16 7.60
C THR A 153 -1.41 -5.72 7.58
N THR A 154 -0.94 -5.27 6.43
CA THR A 154 -0.43 -3.92 6.28
C THR A 154 -1.18 -3.17 5.20
N TYR A 155 -1.48 -1.92 5.45
CA TYR A 155 -2.01 -0.99 4.49
C TYR A 155 -0.97 0.10 4.20
N ILE A 156 -0.57 0.24 2.94
CA ILE A 156 0.33 1.30 2.46
C ILE A 156 -0.50 2.27 1.62
N ARG A 157 -0.66 3.45 2.13
CA ARG A 157 -1.34 4.58 1.52
C ARG A 157 -0.33 5.44 0.81
N MET A 158 -0.46 5.66 -0.49
CA MET A 158 0.51 6.43 -1.27
C MET A 158 -0.12 7.37 -2.28
N GLY A 159 0.63 8.40 -2.67
CA GLY A 159 0.27 9.31 -3.74
C GLY A 159 0.29 8.65 -5.12
N LYS A 160 -0.26 9.37 -6.11
CA LYS A 160 -0.36 8.87 -7.50
C LYS A 160 0.66 9.51 -8.45
N LYS A 161 1.28 10.61 -8.05
CA LYS A 161 2.21 11.42 -8.87
C LYS A 161 3.68 11.08 -8.57
N ASN A 162 4.57 11.85 -9.10
CA ASN A 162 5.97 11.86 -8.69
C ASN A 162 6.13 12.87 -7.56
N GLU A 163 5.75 12.45 -6.37
CA GLU A 163 5.88 13.26 -5.16
C GLU A 163 7.37 13.57 -4.91
N PRO A 164 7.71 14.80 -4.46
CA PRO A 164 9.08 15.18 -4.20
C PRO A 164 9.67 14.35 -3.05
N LEU A 165 10.98 14.18 -3.04
CA LEU A 165 11.68 13.61 -1.90
C LEU A 165 11.75 14.65 -0.78
N ILE A 166 11.12 14.36 0.33
CA ILE A 166 11.07 15.21 1.53
C ILE A 166 12.10 14.72 2.54
N ASN A 167 12.16 13.41 2.74
CA ASN A 167 13.10 12.79 3.66
C ASN A 167 14.48 12.69 3.02
N LYS A 168 15.48 13.32 3.64
CA LYS A 168 16.88 13.32 3.17
C LYS A 168 17.55 11.95 3.29
N SER A 169 17.01 11.07 4.11
CA SER A 169 17.54 9.73 4.36
C SER A 169 16.38 8.72 4.53
N LYS A 170 16.74 7.45 4.74
CA LYS A 170 15.77 6.41 5.09
C LYS A 170 15.05 6.76 6.38
N THR A 171 13.74 6.65 6.34
CA THR A 171 12.90 6.88 7.50
C THR A 171 12.91 5.68 8.45
N LYS A 172 12.58 5.92 9.71
CA LYS A 172 12.51 4.89 10.74
C LYS A 172 11.07 4.63 11.08
N ILE A 173 10.66 3.37 11.00
CA ILE A 173 9.32 2.93 11.42
C ILE A 173 9.19 3.06 12.94
N ASP A 174 8.02 3.47 13.41
CA ASP A 174 7.68 3.68 14.83
C ASP A 174 8.52 4.78 15.52
N LYS A 175 9.07 5.72 14.74
CA LYS A 175 9.78 6.90 15.26
C LYS A 175 9.36 8.17 14.54
N ILE A 176 9.48 9.30 15.22
CA ILE A 176 9.33 10.60 14.58
C ILE A 176 10.52 10.81 13.64
N ASN A 177 10.22 11.10 12.38
CA ASN A 177 11.21 11.42 11.37
C ASN A 177 11.19 12.95 11.15
N TYR A 178 12.32 13.59 11.41
CA TYR A 178 12.42 15.05 11.26
C TYR A 178 12.84 15.41 9.83
N VAL A 179 11.99 16.15 9.13
CA VAL A 179 12.30 16.74 7.82
C VAL A 179 13.19 17.98 8.01
N SER A 180 12.86 18.80 9.00
CA SER A 180 13.64 19.97 9.41
C SER A 180 13.60 20.08 10.93
N LYS A 181 14.68 20.53 11.52
CA LYS A 181 14.79 20.81 12.95
C LYS A 181 15.45 22.16 13.14
N ASN A 182 14.78 23.04 13.84
CA ASN A 182 15.26 24.38 14.23
C ASN A 182 14.85 24.71 15.66
N ASN A 183 15.23 25.87 16.15
CA ASN A 183 14.91 26.34 17.51
C ASN A 183 13.58 27.11 17.56
N SER A 184 12.59 26.73 16.75
CA SER A 184 11.26 27.34 16.76
C SER A 184 10.42 26.88 17.95
N ASN A 185 9.56 27.76 18.45
CA ASN A 185 8.57 27.45 19.48
C ASN A 185 7.33 26.74 18.93
N ALA A 186 7.31 26.42 17.62
CA ALA A 186 6.20 25.74 16.97
C ALA A 186 6.71 24.48 16.23
N ALA A 187 5.89 23.45 16.20
CA ALA A 187 6.15 22.22 15.43
C ALA A 187 5.01 21.98 14.44
N LEU A 188 5.35 21.69 13.19
CA LEU A 188 4.42 21.20 12.18
C LEU A 188 4.55 19.69 12.07
N ILE A 189 3.45 18.97 12.34
CA ILE A 189 3.37 17.51 12.20
C ILE A 189 2.49 17.21 11.00
N PHE A 190 2.99 16.39 10.08
CA PHE A 190 2.25 15.99 8.90
C PHE A 190 2.49 14.51 8.57
N THR A 191 1.62 13.93 7.75
CA THR A 191 1.72 12.55 7.28
C THR A 191 1.20 12.44 5.85
N GLY A 192 1.74 11.49 5.09
CA GLY A 192 1.32 11.25 3.72
C GLY A 192 1.94 12.20 2.70
N PRO A 193 1.54 12.08 1.43
CA PRO A 193 2.06 12.90 0.36
C PRO A 193 1.58 14.36 0.52
N LEU A 194 2.51 15.28 0.42
CA LEU A 194 2.20 16.69 0.25
C LEU A 194 1.78 16.90 -1.21
N SER A 195 0.50 16.94 -1.47
CA SER A 195 -0.08 17.15 -2.80
C SER A 195 -0.57 18.59 -2.99
#